data_713ebd7e34d0e16ef77dda0d603d6a4e
#
_entry.id   713ebd7e34d0e16ef77dda0d603d6a4e
#
_cell.length_a   1.000
_cell.length_b   1.000
_cell.length_c   1.000
_cell.angle_alpha   90.00
_cell.angle_beta   90.00
_cell.angle_gamma   90.00
#
_symmetry.space_group_name_H-M   'P 1'
#
loop_
_entity.id
_entity.type
_entity.pdbx_description
1 polymer ?
#
loop_
_entity_poly.entity_id
_entity_poly.type
_entity_poly.pdbx_seq_one_letter_code
_entity_poly.pdbx_strand_id
1 'polypeptide(L)'
;MIVPSIDISGGRALQLIEGETEALDAGDPRPLLEKFSVVGEVAVIDIDAARGEGDNEGLISELCNRARIRVGGGIRDIDACKRWLDRGASKIIIGTAATPELLRQLPKERVIVALDSRGGKVLSHGWRRTTESGLLERVEELRDQCGGFLVTFVEHEGHMAGTDLTRATEVVAAAGRTPVTIAGGVSTPGELEMLDRIGADAQVGMALYTGELTLGDAIAAVLRSDRADGLWPTVVVDEAGVALGLAYSDATSLNTAIETGRGVYHSRTRGTWVKGETSGATQELLAVDVDCDRDTLRYTVHQHDGFCHTGTRTCWGEDRGVTRLQRRLSGIGLSPPPASNTARLLREPPLLAAKLIEEAGELAAATEPFEIVEEAADLLYFLLVKLTAAGSTLEAVEDILDRRELRVTRRPMNRKPEES
;
A
#
# COMPACT_ATOMS: atom_id res chain seq x y z
N MET A 1 -13.43 1.79 -3.98
CA MET A 1 -12.01 2.17 -4.32
C MET A 1 -11.47 1.27 -5.41
N ILE A 2 -10.41 1.71 -6.13
CA ILE A 2 -9.72 0.87 -7.11
C ILE A 2 -8.65 0.00 -6.42
N VAL A 3 -8.49 -1.24 -6.91
CA VAL A 3 -7.40 -2.16 -6.57
C VAL A 3 -6.75 -2.57 -7.89
N PRO A 4 -5.61 -1.99 -8.26
CA PRO A 4 -4.88 -2.43 -9.43
C PRO A 4 -4.42 -3.87 -9.29
N SER A 5 -4.43 -4.66 -10.38
CA SER A 5 -3.95 -6.04 -10.38
C SER A 5 -2.75 -6.27 -11.29
N ILE A 6 -1.85 -7.14 -10.83
CA ILE A 6 -0.69 -7.63 -11.56
C ILE A 6 -0.75 -9.15 -11.54
N ASP A 7 -0.97 -9.75 -12.71
CA ASP A 7 -0.94 -11.19 -12.89
C ASP A 7 0.47 -11.59 -13.33
N ILE A 8 1.08 -12.57 -12.64
CA ILE A 8 2.46 -12.98 -12.87
C ILE A 8 2.48 -14.42 -13.41
N SER A 9 3.16 -14.60 -14.54
CA SER A 9 3.51 -15.91 -15.08
C SER A 9 4.91 -15.87 -15.66
N GLY A 10 5.72 -16.90 -15.40
CA GLY A 10 7.12 -16.99 -15.84
C GLY A 10 7.99 -15.81 -15.40
N GLY A 11 7.69 -15.19 -14.24
CA GLY A 11 8.38 -14.01 -13.71
C GLY A 11 8.02 -12.69 -14.39
N ARG A 12 6.98 -12.64 -15.22
CA ARG A 12 6.54 -11.47 -15.99
C ARG A 12 5.11 -11.09 -15.65
N ALA A 13 4.82 -9.80 -15.74
CA ALA A 13 3.46 -9.29 -15.61
C ALA A 13 2.71 -9.50 -16.93
N LEU A 14 1.56 -10.16 -16.86
CA LEU A 14 0.71 -10.48 -18.01
C LEU A 14 -0.70 -9.97 -17.80
N GLN A 15 -1.46 -9.88 -18.90
CA GLN A 15 -2.92 -9.78 -18.86
C GLN A 15 -3.53 -10.89 -19.71
N LEU A 16 -4.53 -11.57 -19.16
CA LEU A 16 -5.20 -12.69 -19.80
C LEU A 16 -6.64 -12.33 -20.15
N ILE A 17 -7.18 -12.93 -21.20
CA ILE A 17 -8.61 -12.94 -21.52
C ILE A 17 -9.18 -14.26 -21.02
N GLU A 18 -10.24 -14.20 -20.20
CA GLU A 18 -10.89 -15.34 -19.55
C GLU A 18 -9.91 -16.29 -18.83
N GLY A 19 -8.75 -15.76 -18.37
CA GLY A 19 -7.72 -16.51 -17.67
C GLY A 19 -6.94 -17.54 -18.54
N GLU A 20 -7.14 -17.56 -19.86
CA GLU A 20 -6.53 -18.57 -20.75
C GLU A 20 -5.63 -17.94 -21.80
N THR A 21 -6.10 -16.94 -22.52
CA THR A 21 -5.38 -16.35 -23.66
C THR A 21 -4.56 -15.17 -23.22
N GLU A 22 -3.25 -15.20 -23.43
CA GLU A 22 -2.37 -14.05 -23.23
C GLU A 22 -2.75 -12.92 -24.20
N ALA A 23 -3.16 -11.80 -23.65
CA ALA A 23 -3.55 -10.61 -24.40
C ALA A 23 -2.46 -9.54 -24.37
N LEU A 24 -1.67 -9.47 -23.29
CA LEU A 24 -0.62 -8.48 -23.13
C LEU A 24 0.48 -9.00 -22.21
N ASP A 25 1.73 -8.83 -22.61
CA ASP A 25 2.93 -9.02 -21.80
C ASP A 25 3.55 -7.65 -21.48
N ALA A 26 3.49 -7.28 -20.22
CA ALA A 26 4.03 -6.02 -19.71
C ALA A 26 5.46 -6.14 -19.15
N GLY A 27 6.03 -7.32 -19.14
CA GLY A 27 7.42 -7.56 -18.75
C GLY A 27 7.65 -7.57 -17.24
N ASP A 28 8.68 -6.84 -16.77
CA ASP A 28 9.02 -6.78 -15.34
C ASP A 28 7.86 -6.15 -14.54
N PRO A 29 7.34 -6.83 -13.49
CA PRO A 29 6.26 -6.28 -12.67
C PRO A 29 6.67 -5.13 -11.74
N ARG A 30 7.96 -4.91 -11.49
CA ARG A 30 8.44 -3.90 -10.52
C ARG A 30 8.02 -2.46 -10.88
N PRO A 31 8.21 -1.98 -12.12
CA PRO A 31 7.75 -0.63 -12.51
C PRO A 31 6.24 -0.47 -12.43
N LEU A 32 5.49 -1.54 -12.71
CA LEU A 32 4.03 -1.53 -12.57
C LEU A 32 3.61 -1.43 -11.11
N LEU A 33 4.28 -2.19 -10.23
CA LEU A 33 4.01 -2.10 -8.81
C LEU A 33 4.29 -0.70 -8.26
N GLU A 34 5.42 -0.08 -8.62
CA GLU A 34 5.75 1.30 -8.24
C GLU A 34 4.67 2.28 -8.69
N LYS A 35 4.21 2.17 -9.94
CA LYS A 35 3.12 3.00 -10.48
C LYS A 35 1.79 2.75 -9.76
N PHE A 36 1.42 1.50 -9.53
CA PHE A 36 0.11 1.12 -9.01
C PHE A 36 -0.02 1.35 -7.50
N SER A 37 1.07 1.17 -6.75
CA SER A 37 1.06 1.35 -5.30
C SER A 37 0.85 2.79 -4.84
N VAL A 38 1.00 3.77 -5.73
CA VAL A 38 0.70 5.18 -5.43
C VAL A 38 -0.75 5.38 -4.99
N VAL A 39 -1.69 4.56 -5.47
CA VAL A 39 -3.12 4.67 -5.11
C VAL A 39 -3.57 3.64 -4.07
N GLY A 40 -2.64 2.93 -3.45
CA GLY A 40 -2.94 2.03 -2.34
C GLY A 40 -2.52 0.58 -2.55
N GLU A 41 -3.37 -0.36 -2.12
CA GLU A 41 -3.09 -1.78 -2.13
C GLU A 41 -3.18 -2.37 -3.55
N VAL A 42 -2.22 -3.22 -3.94
CA VAL A 42 -2.17 -3.87 -5.26
C VAL A 42 -2.44 -5.36 -5.12
N ALA A 43 -3.28 -5.93 -5.96
CA ALA A 43 -3.47 -7.37 -6.05
C ALA A 43 -2.38 -7.97 -6.96
N VAL A 44 -1.68 -9.00 -6.46
CA VAL A 44 -0.66 -9.74 -7.22
C VAL A 44 -1.06 -11.20 -7.25
N ILE A 45 -1.27 -11.73 -8.45
CA ILE A 45 -1.78 -13.08 -8.64
C ILE A 45 -0.69 -13.93 -9.31
N ASP A 46 -0.28 -15.01 -8.64
CA ASP A 46 0.62 -16.02 -9.19
C ASP A 46 -0.17 -16.99 -10.07
N ILE A 47 -0.13 -16.77 -11.38
CA ILE A 47 -0.88 -17.59 -12.36
C ILE A 47 -0.28 -18.99 -12.46
N ASP A 48 1.04 -19.13 -12.40
CA ASP A 48 1.70 -20.43 -12.48
C ASP A 48 1.34 -21.30 -11.25
N ALA A 49 1.36 -20.72 -10.06
CA ALA A 49 0.93 -21.40 -8.84
C ALA A 49 -0.57 -21.73 -8.85
N ALA A 50 -1.42 -20.85 -9.39
CA ALA A 50 -2.85 -21.10 -9.54
C ALA A 50 -3.11 -22.31 -10.45
N ARG A 51 -2.36 -22.46 -11.54
CA ARG A 51 -2.44 -23.57 -12.49
C ARG A 51 -1.72 -24.84 -12.03
N GLY A 52 -0.80 -24.72 -11.04
CA GLY A 52 0.05 -25.83 -10.61
C GLY A 52 1.20 -26.14 -11.58
N GLU A 53 1.65 -25.14 -12.32
CA GLU A 53 2.67 -25.23 -13.36
C GLU A 53 4.03 -24.67 -12.91
N GLY A 54 4.13 -24.24 -11.65
CA GLY A 54 5.30 -23.61 -11.04
C GLY A 54 4.90 -22.61 -9.98
N ASP A 55 5.81 -21.69 -9.65
CA ASP A 55 5.53 -20.54 -8.77
C ASP A 55 6.45 -19.37 -9.06
N ASN A 56 6.05 -18.17 -8.61
CA ASN A 56 6.82 -16.94 -8.66
C ASN A 56 7.13 -16.42 -7.23
N GLU A 57 7.20 -17.34 -6.25
CA GLU A 57 7.27 -17.04 -4.82
C GLU A 57 8.42 -16.09 -4.46
N GLY A 58 9.60 -16.26 -5.05
CA GLY A 58 10.76 -15.39 -4.81
C GLY A 58 10.51 -13.94 -5.25
N LEU A 59 9.99 -13.75 -6.46
CA LEU A 59 9.67 -12.44 -7.01
C LEU A 59 8.56 -11.77 -6.20
N ILE A 60 7.45 -12.46 -5.96
CA ILE A 60 6.30 -11.89 -5.22
C ILE A 60 6.71 -11.53 -3.78
N SER A 61 7.58 -12.32 -3.14
CA SER A 61 8.13 -11.99 -1.80
C SER A 61 8.96 -10.71 -1.84
N GLU A 62 9.72 -10.48 -2.91
CA GLU A 62 10.44 -9.21 -3.12
C GLU A 62 9.45 -8.06 -3.27
N LEU A 63 8.40 -8.22 -4.07
CA LEU A 63 7.36 -7.20 -4.28
C LEU A 63 6.63 -6.86 -2.97
N CYS A 64 6.33 -7.84 -2.11
CA CYS A 64 5.73 -7.62 -0.78
C CYS A 64 6.58 -6.74 0.16
N ASN A 65 7.90 -6.62 -0.11
CA ASN A 65 8.76 -5.72 0.66
C ASN A 65 8.76 -4.27 0.13
N ARG A 66 8.14 -4.03 -1.03
CA ARG A 66 8.13 -2.71 -1.69
C ARG A 66 6.80 -1.99 -1.56
N ALA A 67 5.69 -2.73 -1.46
CA ALA A 67 4.35 -2.16 -1.41
C ALA A 67 3.37 -3.04 -0.62
N ARG A 68 2.18 -2.51 -0.32
CA ARG A 68 1.09 -3.27 0.27
C ARG A 68 0.42 -4.14 -0.79
N ILE A 69 0.58 -5.45 -0.67
CA ILE A 69 0.16 -6.41 -1.68
C ILE A 69 -0.86 -7.41 -1.11
N ARG A 70 -1.94 -7.63 -1.87
CA ARG A 70 -2.84 -8.77 -1.72
C ARG A 70 -2.31 -9.91 -2.59
N VAL A 71 -1.82 -10.99 -2.00
CA VAL A 71 -1.26 -12.12 -2.76
C VAL A 71 -2.31 -13.18 -3.00
N GLY A 72 -2.48 -13.56 -4.27
CA GLY A 72 -3.33 -14.68 -4.69
C GLY A 72 -2.60 -15.66 -5.61
N GLY A 73 -3.27 -16.77 -5.92
CA GLY A 73 -2.73 -17.83 -6.76
C GLY A 73 -2.07 -18.95 -5.97
N GLY A 74 -2.56 -20.18 -6.14
CA GLY A 74 -1.96 -21.38 -5.57
C GLY A 74 -2.02 -21.56 -4.05
N ILE A 75 -2.70 -20.71 -3.30
CA ILE A 75 -2.83 -20.81 -1.83
C ILE A 75 -3.89 -21.84 -1.48
N ARG A 76 -3.46 -23.04 -0.99
CA ARG A 76 -4.34 -24.19 -0.82
C ARG A 76 -4.39 -24.77 0.60
N ASP A 77 -3.46 -24.39 1.47
CA ASP A 77 -3.35 -24.93 2.83
C ASP A 77 -2.90 -23.86 3.83
N ILE A 78 -2.96 -24.20 5.12
CA ILE A 78 -2.64 -23.30 6.22
C ILE A 78 -1.17 -22.86 6.23
N ASP A 79 -0.26 -23.70 5.78
CA ASP A 79 1.17 -23.41 5.77
C ASP A 79 1.49 -22.41 4.66
N ALA A 80 0.87 -22.54 3.49
CA ALA A 80 0.95 -21.56 2.41
C ALA A 80 0.37 -20.21 2.85
N CYS A 81 -0.79 -20.20 3.54
CA CYS A 81 -1.39 -18.99 4.08
C CYS A 81 -0.44 -18.25 5.04
N LYS A 82 0.08 -18.96 6.03
CA LYS A 82 1.02 -18.39 7.01
C LYS A 82 2.31 -17.92 6.36
N ARG A 83 2.83 -18.68 5.43
CA ARG A 83 4.06 -18.34 4.71
C ARG A 83 3.94 -17.02 3.97
N TRP A 84 2.85 -16.77 3.25
CA TRP A 84 2.63 -15.50 2.57
C TRP A 84 2.44 -14.32 3.52
N LEU A 85 1.65 -14.50 4.59
CA LEU A 85 1.46 -13.47 5.62
C LEU A 85 2.78 -13.11 6.33
N ASP A 86 3.63 -14.10 6.62
CA ASP A 86 4.93 -13.89 7.27
C ASP A 86 5.97 -13.28 6.32
N ARG A 87 5.78 -13.40 4.99
CA ARG A 87 6.61 -12.75 3.96
C ARG A 87 6.20 -11.33 3.65
N GLY A 88 5.17 -10.82 4.30
CA GLY A 88 4.77 -9.42 4.20
C GLY A 88 3.59 -9.14 3.29
N ALA A 89 2.90 -10.18 2.76
CA ALA A 89 1.63 -9.95 2.10
C ALA A 89 0.68 -9.22 3.05
N SER A 90 0.08 -8.10 2.64
CA SER A 90 -0.90 -7.37 3.47
C SER A 90 -2.14 -8.21 3.70
N LYS A 91 -2.58 -8.91 2.66
CA LYS A 91 -3.69 -9.88 2.67
C LYS A 91 -3.37 -11.05 1.75
N ILE A 92 -4.04 -12.18 1.98
CA ILE A 92 -4.01 -13.33 1.09
C ILE A 92 -5.37 -13.52 0.44
N ILE A 93 -5.35 -13.95 -0.83
CA ILE A 93 -6.54 -14.25 -1.61
C ILE A 93 -6.65 -15.77 -1.77
N ILE A 94 -7.66 -16.37 -1.17
CA ILE A 94 -7.90 -17.81 -1.17
C ILE A 94 -9.13 -18.12 -2.03
N GLY A 95 -8.96 -18.90 -3.07
CA GLY A 95 -10.06 -19.34 -3.94
C GLY A 95 -10.70 -20.65 -3.46
N THR A 96 -10.57 -21.71 -4.23
CA THR A 96 -11.22 -23.02 -4.02
C THR A 96 -10.97 -23.65 -2.64
N ALA A 97 -9.84 -23.34 -2.00
CA ALA A 97 -9.47 -23.85 -0.68
C ALA A 97 -10.14 -23.10 0.49
N ALA A 98 -10.91 -22.05 0.24
CA ALA A 98 -11.56 -21.26 1.28
C ALA A 98 -12.70 -22.06 1.95
N THR A 99 -12.36 -22.92 2.91
CA THR A 99 -13.33 -23.63 3.73
C THR A 99 -13.44 -23.01 5.12
N PRO A 100 -14.59 -23.13 5.81
CA PRO A 100 -14.75 -22.65 7.18
C PRO A 100 -13.64 -23.14 8.13
N GLU A 101 -13.16 -24.37 7.93
CA GLU A 101 -12.11 -25.00 8.76
C GLU A 101 -10.76 -24.32 8.57
N LEU A 102 -10.40 -23.96 7.33
CA LEU A 102 -9.17 -23.25 7.02
C LEU A 102 -9.25 -21.80 7.51
N LEU A 103 -10.36 -21.11 7.21
CA LEU A 103 -10.53 -19.68 7.52
C LEU A 103 -10.46 -19.38 9.02
N ARG A 104 -11.06 -20.24 9.88
CA ARG A 104 -11.00 -20.05 11.34
C ARG A 104 -9.59 -20.09 11.95
N GLN A 105 -8.60 -20.58 11.23
CA GLN A 105 -7.20 -20.66 11.68
C GLN A 105 -6.37 -19.42 11.32
N LEU A 106 -6.97 -18.45 10.65
CA LEU A 106 -6.30 -17.28 10.08
C LEU A 106 -6.85 -15.98 10.68
N PRO A 107 -6.06 -14.90 10.71
CA PRO A 107 -6.56 -13.58 11.06
C PRO A 107 -7.56 -13.13 9.99
N LYS A 108 -8.83 -13.07 10.37
CA LYS A 108 -9.97 -12.83 9.48
C LYS A 108 -9.74 -11.62 8.55
N GLU A 109 -9.28 -10.51 9.10
CA GLU A 109 -9.07 -9.23 8.42
C GLU A 109 -7.98 -9.28 7.35
N ARG A 110 -7.15 -10.33 7.37
CA ARG A 110 -6.05 -10.57 6.43
C ARG A 110 -6.42 -11.55 5.31
N VAL A 111 -7.66 -12.04 5.27
CA VAL A 111 -8.10 -13.04 4.30
C VAL A 111 -9.17 -12.48 3.39
N ILE A 112 -8.94 -12.60 2.08
CA ILE A 112 -9.91 -12.35 1.03
C ILE A 112 -10.31 -13.71 0.43
N VAL A 113 -11.59 -13.96 0.33
CA VAL A 113 -12.11 -15.15 -0.37
C VAL A 113 -12.41 -14.78 -1.82
N ALA A 114 -11.71 -15.44 -2.75
CA ALA A 114 -11.97 -15.31 -4.19
C ALA A 114 -13.10 -16.27 -4.62
N LEU A 115 -14.10 -15.70 -5.27
CA LEU A 115 -15.23 -16.41 -5.84
C LEU A 115 -15.36 -16.04 -7.32
N ASP A 116 -14.73 -16.86 -8.16
CA ASP A 116 -14.85 -16.73 -9.60
C ASP A 116 -16.20 -17.30 -10.04
N SER A 117 -16.97 -16.54 -10.79
CA SER A 117 -18.35 -16.90 -11.15
C SER A 117 -18.60 -16.81 -12.64
N ARG A 118 -19.36 -17.79 -13.16
CA ARG A 118 -19.92 -17.76 -14.51
C ARG A 118 -21.41 -18.12 -14.43
N GLY A 119 -22.26 -17.24 -14.93
CA GLY A 119 -23.72 -17.42 -14.89
C GLY A 119 -24.29 -17.60 -13.47
N GLY A 120 -23.65 -17.01 -12.42
CA GLY A 120 -24.10 -17.11 -11.02
C GLY A 120 -23.68 -18.38 -10.29
N LYS A 121 -22.86 -19.24 -10.89
CA LYS A 121 -22.29 -20.42 -10.26
C LYS A 121 -20.79 -20.24 -10.03
N VAL A 122 -20.32 -20.70 -8.89
CA VAL A 122 -18.89 -20.61 -8.52
C VAL A 122 -18.08 -21.59 -9.36
N LEU A 123 -16.94 -21.13 -9.85
CA LEU A 123 -15.94 -21.93 -10.57
C LEU A 123 -14.85 -22.42 -9.61
N SER A 124 -14.16 -23.47 -10.03
CA SER A 124 -13.05 -24.06 -9.28
C SER A 124 -11.94 -24.56 -10.23
N HIS A 125 -10.76 -24.90 -9.66
CA HIS A 125 -9.61 -25.44 -10.37
C HIS A 125 -9.14 -24.55 -11.54
N GLY A 126 -8.95 -23.25 -11.29
CA GLY A 126 -8.54 -22.31 -12.34
C GLY A 126 -9.59 -22.20 -13.45
N TRP A 127 -10.85 -22.02 -13.05
CA TRP A 127 -12.03 -21.82 -13.91
C TRP A 127 -12.46 -23.05 -14.76
N ARG A 128 -11.78 -24.19 -14.60
CA ARG A 128 -12.00 -25.40 -15.42
C ARG A 128 -13.23 -26.20 -15.02
N ARG A 129 -13.80 -25.99 -13.83
CA ARG A 129 -14.98 -26.72 -13.34
C ARG A 129 -15.99 -25.77 -12.72
N THR A 130 -17.24 -25.89 -13.15
CA THR A 130 -18.38 -25.26 -12.50
C THR A 130 -18.80 -26.12 -11.31
N THR A 131 -18.96 -25.48 -10.13
CA THR A 131 -19.49 -26.16 -8.95
C THR A 131 -21.03 -26.14 -8.95
N GLU A 132 -21.65 -26.92 -8.08
CA GLU A 132 -23.11 -26.85 -7.87
C GLU A 132 -23.51 -25.64 -7.01
N SER A 133 -22.57 -25.08 -6.25
CA SER A 133 -22.81 -23.97 -5.31
C SER A 133 -23.13 -22.67 -6.04
N GLY A 134 -24.19 -22.01 -5.62
CA GLY A 134 -24.52 -20.65 -6.04
C GLY A 134 -23.55 -19.62 -5.46
N LEU A 135 -23.29 -18.55 -6.22
CA LEU A 135 -22.40 -17.48 -5.78
C LEU A 135 -22.89 -16.83 -4.47
N LEU A 136 -24.17 -16.47 -4.40
CA LEU A 136 -24.74 -15.78 -3.24
C LEU A 136 -24.74 -16.68 -2.00
N GLU A 137 -25.10 -17.97 -2.15
CA GLU A 137 -25.03 -18.95 -1.06
C GLU A 137 -23.63 -19.04 -0.46
N ARG A 138 -22.61 -19.03 -1.32
CA ARG A 138 -21.21 -19.11 -0.87
C ARG A 138 -20.75 -17.83 -0.18
N VAL A 139 -21.20 -16.66 -0.64
CA VAL A 139 -20.96 -15.37 0.02
C VAL A 139 -21.58 -15.37 1.41
N GLU A 140 -22.85 -15.75 1.55
CA GLU A 140 -23.57 -15.81 2.83
C GLU A 140 -22.90 -16.77 3.82
N GLU A 141 -22.44 -17.94 3.34
CA GLU A 141 -21.75 -18.94 4.17
C GLU A 141 -20.43 -18.40 4.77
N LEU A 142 -19.67 -17.61 4.01
CA LEU A 142 -18.28 -17.25 4.37
C LEU A 142 -18.13 -15.81 4.88
N ARG A 143 -19.12 -14.94 4.76
CA ARG A 143 -19.02 -13.51 5.08
C ARG A 143 -18.53 -13.20 6.49
N ASP A 144 -18.84 -14.06 7.46
CA ASP A 144 -18.42 -13.86 8.85
C ASP A 144 -17.01 -14.42 9.14
N GLN A 145 -16.38 -15.09 8.17
CA GLN A 145 -15.13 -15.82 8.32
C GLN A 145 -13.95 -15.22 7.55
N CYS A 146 -14.18 -14.20 6.71
CA CYS A 146 -13.14 -13.51 5.94
C CYS A 146 -13.23 -12.00 6.08
N GLY A 147 -12.14 -11.29 5.78
CA GLY A 147 -12.06 -9.84 5.80
C GLY A 147 -12.53 -9.17 4.52
N GLY A 148 -12.87 -9.95 3.48
CA GLY A 148 -13.40 -9.46 2.23
C GLY A 148 -13.62 -10.55 1.20
N PHE A 149 -14.34 -10.20 0.14
CA PHE A 149 -14.52 -11.03 -1.05
C PHE A 149 -13.87 -10.38 -2.25
N LEU A 150 -13.30 -11.21 -3.12
CA LEU A 150 -12.98 -10.86 -4.50
C LEU A 150 -13.89 -11.69 -5.40
N VAL A 151 -14.80 -11.04 -6.11
CA VAL A 151 -15.73 -11.72 -7.01
C VAL A 151 -15.38 -11.36 -8.45
N THR A 152 -15.01 -12.38 -9.23
CA THR A 152 -14.67 -12.24 -10.65
C THR A 152 -15.83 -12.74 -11.51
N PHE A 153 -16.37 -11.86 -12.35
CA PHE A 153 -17.30 -12.27 -13.41
C PHE A 153 -16.49 -12.67 -14.64
N VAL A 154 -16.20 -13.98 -14.76
CA VAL A 154 -15.24 -14.52 -15.72
C VAL A 154 -15.64 -14.25 -17.16
N GLU A 155 -16.94 -14.22 -17.45
CA GLU A 155 -17.49 -13.88 -18.76
C GLU A 155 -17.19 -12.44 -19.21
N HIS A 156 -16.75 -11.57 -18.31
CA HIS A 156 -16.36 -10.20 -18.60
C HIS A 156 -14.85 -9.98 -18.54
N GLU A 157 -14.09 -10.96 -18.04
CA GLU A 157 -12.65 -10.83 -17.78
C GLU A 157 -11.84 -10.62 -19.06
N GLY A 158 -11.06 -9.52 -19.08
CA GLY A 158 -10.21 -9.16 -20.21
C GLY A 158 -10.94 -8.48 -21.39
N HIS A 159 -12.27 -8.45 -21.40
CA HIS A 159 -13.05 -7.93 -22.53
C HIS A 159 -13.25 -6.41 -22.50
N MET A 160 -13.04 -5.75 -21.36
CA MET A 160 -13.28 -4.29 -21.19
C MET A 160 -14.66 -3.82 -21.68
N ALA A 161 -15.67 -4.69 -21.53
CA ALA A 161 -17.02 -4.45 -22.03
C ALA A 161 -18.03 -4.15 -20.91
N GLY A 162 -17.53 -3.82 -19.74
CA GLY A 162 -18.32 -3.56 -18.54
C GLY A 162 -18.48 -4.78 -17.63
N THR A 163 -18.87 -4.52 -16.38
CA THR A 163 -19.14 -5.56 -15.38
C THR A 163 -20.63 -5.73 -15.12
N ASP A 164 -21.05 -6.87 -14.56
CA ASP A 164 -22.44 -7.13 -14.19
C ASP A 164 -22.83 -6.41 -12.88
N LEU A 165 -23.27 -5.16 -13.00
CA LEU A 165 -23.67 -4.33 -11.87
C LEU A 165 -24.88 -4.89 -11.12
N THR A 166 -25.79 -5.59 -11.80
CA THR A 166 -26.97 -6.20 -11.14
C THR A 166 -26.50 -7.27 -10.18
N ARG A 167 -25.66 -8.17 -10.66
CA ARG A 167 -25.12 -9.25 -9.84
C ARG A 167 -24.15 -8.73 -8.78
N ALA A 168 -23.37 -7.71 -9.07
CA ALA A 168 -22.52 -7.02 -8.08
C ALA A 168 -23.35 -6.48 -6.91
N THR A 169 -24.53 -5.89 -7.19
CA THR A 169 -25.46 -5.40 -6.16
C THR A 169 -25.98 -6.54 -5.29
N GLU A 170 -26.36 -7.68 -5.89
CA GLU A 170 -26.82 -8.85 -5.15
C GLU A 170 -25.71 -9.42 -4.24
N VAL A 171 -24.46 -9.48 -4.75
CA VAL A 171 -23.31 -9.94 -3.98
C VAL A 171 -23.03 -9.03 -2.78
N VAL A 172 -23.04 -7.71 -2.97
CA VAL A 172 -22.84 -6.75 -1.86
C VAL A 172 -23.92 -6.90 -0.81
N ALA A 173 -25.17 -7.07 -1.23
CA ALA A 173 -26.29 -7.30 -0.30
C ALA A 173 -26.12 -8.60 0.50
N ALA A 174 -25.70 -9.70 -0.15
CA ALA A 174 -25.43 -10.99 0.50
C ALA A 174 -24.22 -10.93 1.45
N ALA A 175 -23.18 -10.17 1.11
CA ALA A 175 -21.97 -9.98 1.92
C ALA A 175 -22.21 -9.16 3.20
N GLY A 176 -23.27 -8.32 3.20
CA GLY A 176 -23.63 -7.50 4.36
C GLY A 176 -22.58 -6.44 4.69
N ARG A 177 -21.83 -6.63 5.79
CA ARG A 177 -20.76 -5.70 6.21
C ARG A 177 -19.37 -6.09 5.69
N THR A 178 -19.24 -7.27 5.13
CA THR A 178 -17.96 -7.76 4.63
C THR A 178 -17.64 -7.09 3.30
N PRO A 179 -16.50 -6.40 3.16
CA PRO A 179 -16.12 -5.71 1.94
C PRO A 179 -16.14 -6.62 0.71
N VAL A 180 -16.57 -6.08 -0.42
CA VAL A 180 -16.61 -6.77 -1.71
C VAL A 180 -15.76 -6.01 -2.71
N THR A 181 -14.86 -6.72 -3.39
CA THR A 181 -14.13 -6.24 -4.55
C THR A 181 -14.67 -6.97 -5.78
N ILE A 182 -15.09 -6.25 -6.80
CA ILE A 182 -15.57 -6.81 -8.06
C ILE A 182 -14.43 -6.77 -9.09
N ALA A 183 -14.24 -7.86 -9.83
CA ALA A 183 -13.31 -7.99 -10.94
C ALA A 183 -14.05 -8.51 -12.19
N GLY A 184 -13.44 -8.27 -13.35
CA GLY A 184 -13.98 -8.67 -14.65
C GLY A 184 -14.71 -7.55 -15.37
N GLY A 185 -14.10 -7.05 -16.45
CA GLY A 185 -14.68 -6.11 -17.40
C GLY A 185 -14.66 -4.63 -17.04
N VAL A 186 -14.37 -4.24 -15.81
CA VAL A 186 -14.34 -2.82 -15.36
C VAL A 186 -13.29 -2.05 -16.18
N SER A 187 -13.72 -1.00 -16.86
CA SER A 187 -12.87 -0.27 -17.80
C SER A 187 -13.10 1.25 -17.82
N THR A 188 -14.19 1.73 -17.22
CA THR A 188 -14.55 3.16 -17.30
C THR A 188 -14.72 3.79 -15.92
N PRO A 189 -14.49 5.13 -15.79
CA PRO A 189 -14.75 5.88 -14.56
C PRO A 189 -16.21 5.75 -14.11
N GLY A 190 -17.18 5.72 -15.04
CA GLY A 190 -18.60 5.58 -14.70
C GLY A 190 -18.94 4.24 -14.02
N GLU A 191 -18.30 3.15 -14.40
CA GLU A 191 -18.46 1.85 -13.74
C GLU A 191 -17.89 1.87 -12.32
N LEU A 192 -16.74 2.51 -12.13
CA LEU A 192 -16.14 2.69 -10.79
C LEU A 192 -17.06 3.49 -9.88
N GLU A 193 -17.66 4.59 -10.38
CA GLU A 193 -18.65 5.36 -9.65
C GLU A 193 -19.88 4.51 -9.28
N MET A 194 -20.37 3.67 -10.19
CA MET A 194 -21.52 2.81 -9.92
C MET A 194 -21.19 1.72 -8.90
N LEU A 195 -20.03 1.08 -8.99
CA LEU A 195 -19.56 0.10 -8.00
C LEU A 195 -19.39 0.75 -6.62
N ASP A 196 -18.82 1.94 -6.57
CA ASP A 196 -18.67 2.70 -5.34
C ASP A 196 -20.03 3.02 -4.68
N ARG A 197 -21.02 3.42 -5.47
CA ARG A 197 -22.37 3.73 -4.97
C ARG A 197 -23.07 2.53 -4.34
N ILE A 198 -22.81 1.32 -4.82
CA ILE A 198 -23.35 0.09 -4.22
C ILE A 198 -22.49 -0.43 -3.07
N GLY A 199 -21.35 0.20 -2.77
CA GLY A 199 -20.44 -0.18 -1.69
C GLY A 199 -19.43 -1.26 -2.06
N ALA A 200 -19.11 -1.42 -3.35
CA ALA A 200 -18.08 -2.33 -3.84
C ALA A 200 -16.81 -1.57 -4.24
N ASP A 201 -15.66 -2.21 -4.01
CA ASP A 201 -14.39 -1.86 -4.63
C ASP A 201 -14.28 -2.51 -6.02
N ALA A 202 -13.36 -2.03 -6.86
CA ALA A 202 -13.09 -2.60 -8.17
C ALA A 202 -11.64 -3.07 -8.28
N GLN A 203 -11.41 -4.34 -8.65
CA GLN A 203 -10.11 -4.80 -9.08
C GLN A 203 -9.99 -4.62 -10.60
N VAL A 204 -8.96 -3.90 -11.03
CA VAL A 204 -8.76 -3.53 -12.43
C VAL A 204 -7.37 -3.93 -12.90
N GLY A 205 -7.33 -4.67 -13.99
CA GLY A 205 -6.11 -5.05 -14.71
C GLY A 205 -6.07 -4.39 -16.09
N MET A 206 -6.60 -5.07 -17.10
CA MET A 206 -6.47 -4.76 -18.53
C MET A 206 -6.62 -3.26 -18.86
N ALA A 207 -7.65 -2.59 -18.34
CA ALA A 207 -7.91 -1.19 -18.64
C ALA A 207 -6.79 -0.24 -18.18
N LEU A 208 -6.08 -0.56 -17.09
CA LEU A 208 -4.92 0.19 -16.62
C LEU A 208 -3.67 -0.06 -17.49
N TYR A 209 -3.53 -1.27 -18.02
CA TYR A 209 -2.40 -1.64 -18.89
C TYR A 209 -2.53 -1.04 -20.29
N THR A 210 -3.74 -1.00 -20.81
CA THR A 210 -4.03 -0.40 -22.15
C THR A 210 -4.12 1.12 -22.12
N GLY A 211 -4.26 1.72 -20.92
CA GLY A 211 -4.46 3.16 -20.75
C GLY A 211 -5.89 3.65 -21.04
N GLU A 212 -6.85 2.73 -21.22
CA GLU A 212 -8.28 3.07 -21.31
C GLU A 212 -8.79 3.71 -20.01
N LEU A 213 -8.21 3.35 -18.88
CA LEU A 213 -8.44 3.93 -17.58
C LEU A 213 -7.11 4.34 -16.95
N THR A 214 -7.01 5.61 -16.53
CA THR A 214 -5.87 6.06 -15.72
C THR A 214 -6.14 5.88 -14.23
N LEU A 215 -5.08 5.80 -13.41
CA LEU A 215 -5.24 5.73 -11.95
C LEU A 215 -5.90 7.00 -11.39
N GLY A 216 -5.57 8.16 -11.96
CA GLY A 216 -6.14 9.43 -11.54
C GLY A 216 -7.63 9.53 -11.87
N ASP A 217 -8.07 9.09 -13.05
CA ASP A 217 -9.49 9.04 -13.41
C ASP A 217 -10.25 8.05 -12.54
N ALA A 218 -9.62 6.94 -12.18
CA ALA A 218 -10.20 5.95 -11.29
C ALA A 218 -10.42 6.49 -9.86
N ILE A 219 -9.48 7.26 -9.34
CA ILE A 219 -9.64 7.95 -8.04
C ILE A 219 -10.67 9.08 -8.15
N ALA A 220 -10.58 9.91 -9.20
CA ALA A 220 -11.52 11.01 -9.42
C ALA A 220 -12.98 10.54 -9.54
N ALA A 221 -13.22 9.37 -10.15
CA ALA A 221 -14.56 8.81 -10.32
C ALA A 221 -15.31 8.52 -9.00
N VAL A 222 -14.60 8.26 -7.93
CA VAL A 222 -15.18 7.94 -6.61
C VAL A 222 -15.17 9.14 -5.66
N LEU A 223 -14.48 10.22 -6.01
CA LEU A 223 -14.43 11.43 -5.20
C LEU A 223 -15.71 12.26 -5.34
N ARG A 224 -16.07 12.90 -4.26
CA ARG A 224 -17.22 13.81 -4.16
C ARG A 224 -16.73 15.20 -3.80
N SER A 225 -17.47 16.22 -4.13
CA SER A 225 -17.23 17.57 -3.66
C SER A 225 -18.55 18.28 -3.39
N ASP A 226 -18.71 18.80 -2.19
CA ASP A 226 -19.81 19.68 -1.80
C ASP A 226 -19.47 21.16 -2.03
N ARG A 227 -18.26 21.45 -2.51
CA ARG A 227 -17.77 22.79 -2.78
C ARG A 227 -18.32 23.33 -4.10
N ALA A 228 -18.67 24.60 -4.11
CA ALA A 228 -19.16 25.28 -5.30
C ALA A 228 -18.13 25.36 -6.45
N ASP A 229 -16.83 25.27 -6.13
CA ASP A 229 -15.73 25.26 -7.11
C ASP A 229 -15.36 23.84 -7.57
N GLY A 230 -16.00 22.80 -7.03
CA GLY A 230 -15.76 21.39 -7.37
C GLY A 230 -14.40 20.85 -6.96
N LEU A 231 -13.60 21.62 -6.23
CA LEU A 231 -12.25 21.21 -5.82
C LEU A 231 -12.30 20.28 -4.61
N TRP A 232 -11.32 19.39 -4.50
CA TRP A 232 -11.09 18.55 -3.34
C TRP A 232 -10.01 19.15 -2.44
N PRO A 233 -10.27 19.35 -1.14
CA PRO A 233 -9.22 19.60 -0.15
C PRO A 233 -8.16 18.51 -0.25
N THR A 234 -6.88 18.89 -0.20
CA THR A 234 -5.76 17.97 -0.31
C THR A 234 -4.80 18.23 0.86
N VAL A 235 -4.85 17.37 1.85
CA VAL A 235 -3.90 17.36 2.96
C VAL A 235 -2.57 16.84 2.45
N VAL A 236 -1.51 17.63 2.59
CA VAL A 236 -0.16 17.24 2.17
C VAL A 236 0.65 16.85 3.39
N VAL A 237 1.14 15.62 3.40
CA VAL A 237 2.00 15.10 4.47
C VAL A 237 3.34 14.64 3.89
N ASP A 238 4.40 14.65 4.71
CA ASP A 238 5.65 14.02 4.32
C ASP A 238 5.65 12.50 4.60
N GLU A 239 6.74 11.82 4.25
CA GLU A 239 6.95 10.38 4.42
C GLU A 239 6.78 9.90 5.87
N ALA A 240 6.98 10.77 6.84
CA ALA A 240 6.78 10.48 8.26
C ALA A 240 5.39 10.89 8.78
N GLY A 241 4.46 11.27 7.89
CA GLY A 241 3.11 11.68 8.23
C GLY A 241 2.99 13.08 8.83
N VAL A 242 4.05 13.91 8.81
CA VAL A 242 3.98 15.28 9.27
C VAL A 242 3.16 16.12 8.29
N ALA A 243 2.10 16.76 8.76
CA ALA A 243 1.28 17.63 7.94
C ALA A 243 2.08 18.87 7.50
N LEU A 244 2.31 18.99 6.20
CA LEU A 244 3.03 20.12 5.58
C LEU A 244 2.11 21.29 5.32
N GLY A 245 0.88 21.03 4.88
CA GLY A 245 -0.11 22.05 4.59
C GLY A 245 -1.37 21.52 3.95
N LEU A 246 -2.26 22.44 3.59
CA LEU A 246 -3.47 22.17 2.85
C LEU A 246 -3.37 22.80 1.45
N ALA A 247 -3.63 22.01 0.43
CA ALA A 247 -3.79 22.43 -0.95
C ALA A 247 -5.19 22.06 -1.47
N TYR A 248 -5.43 22.24 -2.75
CA TYR A 248 -6.64 21.79 -3.42
C TYR A 248 -6.25 21.04 -4.70
N SER A 249 -7.07 20.09 -5.09
CA SER A 249 -6.92 19.33 -6.33
C SER A 249 -8.23 19.30 -7.11
N ASP A 250 -8.10 19.13 -8.41
CA ASP A 250 -9.14 18.76 -9.36
C ASP A 250 -8.71 17.51 -10.13
N ALA A 251 -9.54 16.97 -11.00
CA ALA A 251 -9.22 15.79 -11.79
C ALA A 251 -7.93 15.96 -12.61
N THR A 252 -7.69 17.15 -13.17
CA THR A 252 -6.50 17.43 -13.99
C THR A 252 -5.23 17.41 -13.15
N SER A 253 -5.21 18.10 -12.00
CA SER A 253 -4.04 18.12 -11.12
C SER A 253 -3.78 16.76 -10.47
N LEU A 254 -4.83 16.02 -10.13
CA LEU A 254 -4.71 14.65 -9.58
C LEU A 254 -4.09 13.70 -10.62
N ASN A 255 -4.62 13.67 -11.84
CA ASN A 255 -4.06 12.86 -12.93
C ASN A 255 -2.59 13.21 -13.18
N THR A 256 -2.29 14.50 -13.32
CA THR A 256 -0.93 14.97 -13.57
C THR A 256 0.01 14.59 -12.41
N ALA A 257 -0.45 14.69 -11.16
CA ALA A 257 0.35 14.32 -10.00
C ALA A 257 0.73 12.82 -10.03
N ILE A 258 -0.23 11.94 -10.27
CA ILE A 258 -0.03 10.48 -10.34
C ILE A 258 0.86 10.10 -11.53
N GLU A 259 0.59 10.68 -12.73
CA GLU A 259 1.35 10.34 -13.94
C GLU A 259 2.80 10.82 -13.89
N THR A 260 3.05 11.98 -13.26
CA THR A 260 4.40 12.56 -13.20
C THR A 260 5.17 12.17 -11.95
N GLY A 261 4.51 11.56 -10.95
CA GLY A 261 5.09 11.29 -9.64
C GLY A 261 5.50 12.55 -8.88
N ARG A 262 4.81 13.68 -9.10
CA ARG A 262 5.16 14.99 -8.52
C ARG A 262 3.99 15.59 -7.74
N GLY A 263 4.29 16.49 -6.80
CA GLY A 263 3.27 17.30 -6.15
C GLY A 263 2.66 18.30 -7.12
N VAL A 264 1.45 18.00 -7.63
CA VAL A 264 0.68 18.87 -8.53
C VAL A 264 -0.67 19.16 -7.89
N TYR A 265 -1.07 20.43 -7.88
CA TYR A 265 -2.25 20.91 -7.18
C TYR A 265 -3.03 21.89 -8.05
N HIS A 266 -4.25 22.22 -7.63
CA HIS A 266 -5.06 23.28 -8.22
C HIS A 266 -5.03 24.53 -7.34
N SER A 267 -4.58 25.65 -7.90
CA SER A 267 -4.68 26.96 -7.26
C SER A 267 -5.97 27.66 -7.69
N ARG A 268 -6.77 28.11 -6.71
CA ARG A 268 -8.00 28.86 -6.98
C ARG A 268 -7.82 30.12 -7.82
N THR A 269 -6.59 30.63 -7.93
CA THR A 269 -6.28 31.85 -8.69
C THR A 269 -5.45 31.62 -9.95
N ARG A 270 -4.66 30.52 -10.00
CA ARG A 270 -3.69 30.26 -11.07
C ARG A 270 -3.99 28.99 -11.88
N GLY A 271 -4.98 28.19 -11.47
CA GLY A 271 -5.23 26.85 -12.05
C GLY A 271 -4.22 25.80 -11.61
N THR A 272 -3.99 24.79 -12.42
CA THR A 272 -3.03 23.70 -12.12
C THR A 272 -1.60 24.22 -12.01
N TRP A 273 -0.88 23.78 -10.98
CA TRP A 273 0.51 24.18 -10.74
C TRP A 273 1.32 23.04 -10.12
N VAL A 274 2.60 22.99 -10.48
CA VAL A 274 3.56 22.03 -9.96
C VAL A 274 4.31 22.65 -8.78
N LYS A 275 4.34 21.95 -7.66
CA LYS A 275 5.04 22.40 -6.45
C LYS A 275 6.54 22.49 -6.71
N GLY A 276 7.12 23.65 -6.36
CA GLY A 276 8.56 23.87 -6.49
C GLY A 276 9.03 24.28 -7.88
N GLU A 277 8.18 24.41 -8.90
CA GLU A 277 8.57 24.79 -10.26
C GLU A 277 9.34 26.11 -10.34
N THR A 278 8.98 27.07 -9.51
CA THR A 278 9.67 28.38 -9.45
C THR A 278 10.61 28.54 -8.25
N SER A 279 10.37 27.84 -7.16
CA SER A 279 11.13 28.02 -5.90
C SER A 279 12.24 26.97 -5.72
N GLY A 280 12.22 25.87 -6.48
CA GLY A 280 13.09 24.71 -6.26
C GLY A 280 12.61 23.76 -5.16
N ALA A 281 11.66 24.16 -4.31
CA ALA A 281 11.09 23.32 -3.24
C ALA A 281 10.11 22.29 -3.82
N THR A 282 10.65 21.30 -4.54
CA THR A 282 9.89 20.28 -5.27
C THR A 282 9.33 19.18 -4.37
N GLN A 283 8.44 18.38 -4.92
CA GLN A 283 7.88 17.21 -4.26
C GLN A 283 7.91 16.00 -5.19
N GLU A 284 8.24 14.85 -4.61
CA GLU A 284 8.00 13.54 -5.20
C GLU A 284 6.73 12.97 -4.55
N LEU A 285 5.77 12.55 -5.36
CA LEU A 285 4.53 11.95 -4.88
C LEU A 285 4.78 10.48 -4.54
N LEU A 286 4.51 10.09 -3.30
CA LEU A 286 4.68 8.72 -2.81
C LEU A 286 3.34 7.97 -2.77
N ALA A 287 2.28 8.64 -2.30
CA ALA A 287 0.95 8.04 -2.23
C ALA A 287 -0.17 9.08 -2.33
N VAL A 288 -1.31 8.61 -2.81
CA VAL A 288 -2.60 9.32 -2.84
C VAL A 288 -3.62 8.46 -2.12
N ASP A 289 -4.17 9.00 -1.03
CA ASP A 289 -5.26 8.39 -0.30
C ASP A 289 -6.52 9.23 -0.40
N VAL A 290 -7.66 8.57 -0.28
CA VAL A 290 -8.99 9.18 -0.21
C VAL A 290 -9.53 8.91 1.19
N ASP A 291 -10.18 9.89 1.79
CA ASP A 291 -10.77 9.75 3.13
C ASP A 291 -12.05 8.90 3.13
N CYS A 292 -12.65 8.72 4.32
CA CYS A 292 -13.73 7.74 4.51
C CYS A 292 -15.04 8.11 3.83
N ASP A 293 -15.32 9.39 3.61
CA ASP A 293 -16.53 9.91 2.94
C ASP A 293 -16.27 10.45 1.53
N ARG A 294 -15.00 10.32 1.07
CA ARG A 294 -14.53 10.55 -0.30
C ARG A 294 -14.62 12.01 -0.75
N ASP A 295 -14.42 12.94 0.14
CA ASP A 295 -14.42 14.37 -0.18
C ASP A 295 -13.06 15.05 -0.02
N THR A 296 -12.06 14.33 0.52
CA THR A 296 -10.72 14.84 0.81
C THR A 296 -9.64 13.89 0.32
N LEU A 297 -8.59 14.45 -0.26
CA LEU A 297 -7.37 13.74 -0.65
C LEU A 297 -6.27 13.92 0.41
N ARG A 298 -5.45 12.88 0.59
CA ARG A 298 -4.16 13.00 1.26
C ARG A 298 -3.06 12.64 0.27
N TYR A 299 -2.12 13.57 0.06
CA TYR A 299 -0.88 13.30 -0.67
C TYR A 299 0.23 13.07 0.33
N THR A 300 0.84 11.88 0.29
CA THR A 300 2.12 11.63 0.95
C THR A 300 3.23 11.95 -0.04
N VAL A 301 4.17 12.81 0.35
CA VAL A 301 5.21 13.32 -0.54
C VAL A 301 6.58 13.28 0.12
N HIS A 302 7.62 13.09 -0.68
CA HIS A 302 8.97 13.48 -0.26
C HIS A 302 9.17 14.96 -0.60
N GLN A 303 9.25 15.80 0.46
CA GLN A 303 9.37 17.25 0.31
C GLN A 303 10.82 17.68 0.32
N HIS A 304 11.31 18.26 -0.76
CA HIS A 304 12.58 18.95 -0.82
C HIS A 304 12.41 20.39 -0.31
N ASP A 305 13.29 20.82 0.61
CA ASP A 305 13.25 22.13 1.26
C ASP A 305 11.93 22.44 2.02
N GLY A 306 11.63 23.73 2.20
CA GLY A 306 10.41 24.17 2.88
C GLY A 306 9.16 24.03 2.03
N PHE A 307 8.07 23.53 2.63
CA PHE A 307 6.78 23.50 1.96
C PHE A 307 6.15 24.88 1.82
N CYS A 308 6.21 25.67 2.90
CA CYS A 308 5.58 26.99 2.92
C CYS A 308 6.32 28.01 2.06
N HIS A 309 5.57 28.93 1.45
CA HIS A 309 6.15 30.05 0.69
C HIS A 309 6.99 31.01 1.55
N THR A 310 6.88 30.95 2.88
CA THR A 310 7.72 31.68 3.84
C THR A 310 9.06 30.99 4.12
N GLY A 311 9.31 29.83 3.50
CA GLY A 311 10.54 29.05 3.68
C GLY A 311 10.52 28.08 4.84
N THR A 312 9.44 28.03 5.65
CA THR A 312 9.32 27.07 6.74
C THR A 312 8.92 25.67 6.23
N ARG A 313 9.23 24.64 7.02
CA ARG A 313 8.91 23.23 6.67
C ARG A 313 7.42 23.03 6.45
N THR A 314 6.57 23.61 7.30
CA THR A 314 5.11 23.51 7.20
C THR A 314 4.44 24.86 7.09
N CYS A 315 3.16 24.90 6.71
CA CYS A 315 2.36 26.14 6.74
C CYS A 315 2.12 26.68 8.16
N TRP A 316 2.42 25.89 9.18
CA TRP A 316 2.31 26.28 10.60
C TRP A 316 3.67 26.56 11.25
N GLY A 317 4.73 26.73 10.45
CA GLY A 317 6.10 26.98 10.91
C GLY A 317 6.98 25.72 10.82
N GLU A 318 8.03 25.66 11.64
CA GLU A 318 8.91 24.52 11.72
C GLU A 318 8.23 23.36 12.47
N ASP A 319 8.46 22.15 11.98
CA ASP A 319 8.02 20.93 12.64
C ASP A 319 8.89 20.60 13.88
N ARG A 320 8.53 19.50 14.58
CA ARG A 320 9.16 19.08 15.84
C ARG A 320 9.36 17.57 15.85
N GLY A 321 10.05 17.09 16.88
CA GLY A 321 10.16 15.66 17.18
C GLY A 321 11.29 14.96 16.42
N VAL A 322 11.17 13.64 16.37
CA VAL A 322 12.23 12.74 15.94
C VAL A 322 12.54 12.91 14.44
N THR A 323 11.52 13.07 13.62
CA THR A 323 11.67 13.27 12.16
C THR A 323 12.47 14.55 11.84
N ARG A 324 12.19 15.67 12.53
CA ARG A 324 12.99 16.87 12.39
C ARG A 324 14.43 16.64 12.81
N LEU A 325 14.65 15.92 13.93
CA LEU A 325 15.99 15.57 14.38
C LEU A 325 16.71 14.74 13.31
N GLN A 326 16.08 13.71 12.74
CA GLN A 326 16.63 12.89 11.68
C GLN A 326 17.08 13.74 10.47
N ARG A 327 16.24 14.65 9.98
CA ARG A 327 16.59 15.53 8.85
C ARG A 327 17.78 16.43 9.19
N ARG A 328 17.84 16.97 10.43
CA ARG A 328 18.97 17.78 10.88
C ARG A 328 20.27 16.96 10.92
N LEU A 329 20.22 15.73 11.42
CA LEU A 329 21.37 14.83 11.46
C LEU A 329 21.87 14.49 10.04
N SER A 330 20.96 14.20 9.11
CA SER A 330 21.28 13.98 7.69
C SER A 330 21.96 15.20 7.07
N GLY A 331 21.45 16.40 7.35
CA GLY A 331 22.08 17.65 6.92
C GLY A 331 23.50 17.85 7.47
N ILE A 332 23.74 17.47 8.74
CA ILE A 332 25.09 17.49 9.34
C ILE A 332 25.99 16.44 8.67
N GLY A 333 25.45 15.28 8.26
CA GLY A 333 26.18 14.26 7.51
C GLY A 333 26.68 14.78 6.15
N LEU A 334 25.84 15.54 5.45
CA LEU A 334 26.16 16.12 4.15
C LEU A 334 27.11 17.33 4.24
N SER A 335 26.93 18.20 5.27
CA SER A 335 27.72 19.42 5.46
C SER A 335 28.12 19.57 6.94
N PRO A 336 29.15 18.84 7.41
CA PRO A 336 29.51 18.77 8.83
C PRO A 336 30.10 20.09 9.34
N PRO A 337 29.49 20.74 10.35
CA PRO A 337 30.07 21.92 10.99
C PRO A 337 31.39 21.57 11.70
N PRO A 338 32.43 22.46 11.69
CA PRO A 338 33.77 22.14 12.19
C PRO A 338 33.84 21.68 13.66
N ALA A 339 32.98 22.21 14.52
CA ALA A 339 32.98 21.92 15.98
C ALA A 339 31.81 21.07 16.44
N SER A 340 31.14 20.35 15.51
CA SER A 340 29.96 19.55 15.84
C SER A 340 30.34 18.19 16.45
N ASN A 341 29.83 17.90 17.65
CA ASN A 341 29.93 16.58 18.27
C ASN A 341 29.28 15.49 17.40
N THR A 342 28.13 15.78 16.79
CA THR A 342 27.47 14.87 15.82
C THR A 342 28.39 14.54 14.65
N ALA A 343 29.05 15.56 14.06
CA ALA A 343 29.98 15.35 12.96
C ALA A 343 31.23 14.54 13.39
N ARG A 344 31.62 14.64 14.66
CA ARG A 344 32.67 13.80 15.23
C ARG A 344 32.19 12.35 15.34
N LEU A 345 31.01 12.09 15.88
CA LEU A 345 30.43 10.75 15.99
C LEU A 345 30.29 10.06 14.63
N LEU A 346 29.89 10.81 13.60
CA LEU A 346 29.80 10.29 12.22
C LEU A 346 31.15 9.87 11.65
N ARG A 347 32.25 10.51 12.08
CA ARG A 347 33.62 10.21 11.62
C ARG A 347 34.35 9.16 12.48
N GLU A 348 33.89 8.92 13.71
CA GLU A 348 34.52 8.01 14.67
C GLU A 348 33.58 6.83 15.03
N PRO A 349 33.40 5.80 14.15
CA PRO A 349 32.49 4.70 14.40
C PRO A 349 32.71 3.95 15.73
N PRO A 350 33.97 3.79 16.25
CA PRO A 350 34.18 3.18 17.56
C PRO A 350 33.62 4.01 18.70
N LEU A 351 33.71 5.35 18.64
CA LEU A 351 33.12 6.24 19.64
C LEU A 351 31.59 6.14 19.63
N LEU A 352 30.98 6.15 18.44
CA LEU A 352 29.52 6.00 18.31
C LEU A 352 29.03 4.65 18.86
N ALA A 353 29.76 3.56 18.58
CA ALA A 353 29.43 2.24 19.12
C ALA A 353 29.56 2.21 20.65
N ALA A 354 30.59 2.84 21.23
CA ALA A 354 30.77 2.93 22.68
C ALA A 354 29.60 3.70 23.33
N LYS A 355 29.20 4.84 22.74
CA LYS A 355 28.06 5.63 23.26
C LYS A 355 26.75 4.87 23.17
N LEU A 356 26.47 4.14 22.11
CA LEU A 356 25.26 3.31 22.02
C LEU A 356 25.18 2.25 23.12
N ILE A 357 26.31 1.65 23.49
CA ILE A 357 26.37 0.65 24.57
C ILE A 357 26.19 1.31 25.93
N GLU A 358 26.80 2.47 26.15
CA GLU A 358 26.72 3.28 27.37
C GLU A 358 25.26 3.64 27.65
N GLU A 359 24.59 4.34 26.73
CA GLU A 359 23.20 4.80 26.89
C GLU A 359 22.20 3.63 27.01
N ALA A 360 22.41 2.52 26.28
CA ALA A 360 21.59 1.32 26.46
C ALA A 360 21.76 0.71 27.85
N GLY A 361 22.96 0.80 28.44
CA GLY A 361 23.23 0.37 29.80
C GLY A 361 22.57 1.27 30.85
N GLU A 362 22.65 2.59 30.66
CA GLU A 362 22.04 3.60 31.52
C GLU A 362 20.51 3.49 31.50
N LEU A 363 19.91 3.39 30.31
CA LEU A 363 18.48 3.13 30.18
C LEU A 363 18.04 1.81 30.86
N ALA A 364 18.85 0.76 30.75
CA ALA A 364 18.54 -0.51 31.40
C ALA A 364 18.65 -0.47 32.93
N ALA A 365 19.45 0.45 33.46
CA ALA A 365 19.65 0.65 34.90
C ALA A 365 18.66 1.66 35.52
N ALA A 366 18.13 2.59 34.72
CA ALA A 366 17.20 3.64 35.15
C ALA A 366 15.91 3.03 35.70
N THR A 367 15.44 3.57 36.85
CA THR A 367 14.22 3.09 37.53
C THR A 367 13.18 4.20 37.68
N GLU A 368 13.62 5.45 37.77
CA GLU A 368 12.72 6.57 37.92
C GLU A 368 12.16 7.01 36.55
N PRO A 369 10.87 7.35 36.44
CA PRO A 369 10.24 7.69 35.17
C PRO A 369 10.95 8.82 34.39
N PHE A 370 11.50 9.81 35.09
CA PHE A 370 12.21 10.92 34.45
C PHE A 370 13.56 10.46 33.88
N GLU A 371 14.34 9.68 34.62
CA GLU A 371 15.61 9.11 34.17
C GLU A 371 15.40 8.22 32.93
N ILE A 372 14.36 7.34 32.96
CA ILE A 372 14.02 6.48 31.83
C ILE A 372 13.78 7.31 30.54
N VAL A 373 13.12 8.45 30.66
CA VAL A 373 12.84 9.32 29.50
C VAL A 373 14.12 10.00 28.99
N GLU A 374 15.00 10.46 29.89
CA GLU A 374 16.27 11.08 29.50
C GLU A 374 17.19 10.07 28.80
N GLU A 375 17.43 8.92 29.42
CA GLU A 375 18.29 7.86 28.83
C GLU A 375 17.71 7.30 27.52
N ALA A 376 16.37 7.18 27.42
CA ALA A 376 15.73 6.80 26.17
C ALA A 376 15.93 7.84 25.06
N ALA A 377 15.93 9.14 25.41
CA ALA A 377 16.17 10.22 24.43
C ALA A 377 17.63 10.21 23.97
N ASP A 378 18.58 9.97 24.85
CA ASP A 378 20.00 9.88 24.51
C ASP A 378 20.30 8.64 23.65
N LEU A 379 19.77 7.47 24.00
CA LEU A 379 19.88 6.28 23.19
C LEU A 379 19.27 6.49 21.79
N LEU A 380 18.09 7.12 21.71
CA LEU A 380 17.43 7.44 20.44
C LEU A 380 18.26 8.41 19.59
N TYR A 381 18.89 9.40 20.20
CA TYR A 381 19.80 10.32 19.49
C TYR A 381 20.98 9.57 18.85
N PHE A 382 21.68 8.71 19.59
CA PHE A 382 22.81 7.94 19.07
C PHE A 382 22.38 6.91 18.02
N LEU A 383 21.16 6.32 18.18
CA LEU A 383 20.56 5.46 17.17
C LEU A 383 20.36 6.20 15.84
N LEU A 384 19.80 7.41 15.88
CA LEU A 384 19.58 8.23 14.68
C LEU A 384 20.92 8.64 14.03
N VAL A 385 21.95 8.96 14.83
CA VAL A 385 23.31 9.21 14.30
C VAL A 385 23.84 7.96 13.60
N LYS A 386 23.60 6.76 14.17
CA LYS A 386 24.03 5.49 13.56
C LYS A 386 23.31 5.20 12.24
N LEU A 387 21.99 5.45 12.18
CA LEU A 387 21.22 5.34 10.93
C LEU A 387 21.75 6.31 9.87
N THR A 388 21.97 7.57 10.24
CA THR A 388 22.57 8.58 9.36
C THR A 388 23.94 8.15 8.83
N ALA A 389 24.80 7.60 9.70
CA ALA A 389 26.12 7.10 9.29
C ALA A 389 26.03 5.92 8.31
N ALA A 390 24.95 5.16 8.35
CA ALA A 390 24.68 4.04 7.44
C ALA A 390 23.92 4.44 6.17
N GLY A 391 23.56 5.72 6.00
CA GLY A 391 22.69 6.17 4.91
C GLY A 391 21.27 5.64 5.01
N SER A 392 20.81 5.29 6.24
CA SER A 392 19.48 4.76 6.51
C SER A 392 18.63 5.79 7.26
N THR A 393 17.34 5.55 7.35
CA THR A 393 16.36 6.47 7.95
C THR A 393 15.54 5.81 9.04
N LEU A 394 14.83 6.62 9.84
CA LEU A 394 13.90 6.14 10.85
C LEU A 394 12.71 5.43 10.19
N GLU A 395 12.20 5.95 9.09
CA GLU A 395 11.10 5.36 8.32
C GLU A 395 11.44 3.92 7.89
N ALA A 396 12.69 3.67 7.48
CA ALA A 396 13.13 2.31 7.16
C ALA A 396 13.08 1.35 8.38
N VAL A 397 13.27 1.89 9.60
CA VAL A 397 13.11 1.12 10.84
C VAL A 397 11.62 0.89 11.14
N GLU A 398 10.79 1.90 10.98
CA GLU A 398 9.34 1.84 11.16
C GLU A 398 8.72 0.82 10.19
N ASP A 399 9.09 0.83 8.92
CA ASP A 399 8.67 -0.18 7.92
C ASP A 399 9.01 -1.62 8.34
N ILE A 400 10.17 -1.83 8.97
CA ILE A 400 10.54 -3.15 9.49
C ILE A 400 9.67 -3.53 10.69
N LEU A 401 9.36 -2.57 11.57
CA LEU A 401 8.51 -2.82 12.75
C LEU A 401 7.08 -3.15 12.31
N ASP A 402 6.51 -2.39 11.40
CA ASP A 402 5.17 -2.61 10.84
C ASP A 402 5.07 -3.99 10.18
N ARG A 403 6.07 -4.35 9.35
CA ARG A 403 6.13 -5.69 8.75
C ARG A 403 6.26 -6.81 9.80
N ARG A 404 6.97 -6.58 10.91
CA ARG A 404 7.07 -7.56 12.00
C ARG A 404 5.77 -7.71 12.77
N GLU A 405 5.04 -6.61 12.96
CA GLU A 405 3.71 -6.63 13.58
C GLU A 405 2.72 -7.47 12.76
N LEU A 406 2.80 -7.39 11.45
CA LEU A 406 1.94 -8.13 10.52
C LEU A 406 2.20 -9.65 10.47
N ARG A 407 3.31 -10.16 11.03
CA ARG A 407 3.61 -11.60 11.03
C ARG A 407 2.64 -12.39 11.91
N VAL A 408 2.17 -13.51 11.38
CA VAL A 408 1.26 -14.42 12.10
C VAL A 408 2.03 -15.49 12.86
N THR A 409 3.25 -15.83 12.44
CA THR A 409 4.14 -16.74 13.17
C THR A 409 5.09 -15.93 14.06
N ARG A 410 4.88 -16.03 15.38
CA ARG A 410 5.71 -15.32 16.36
C ARG A 410 6.72 -16.28 16.99
N ARG A 411 8.00 -15.85 17.04
CA ARG A 411 9.04 -16.58 17.76
C ARG A 411 8.94 -16.26 19.25
N PRO A 412 9.14 -17.24 20.15
CA PRO A 412 9.27 -16.96 21.59
C PRO A 412 10.42 -15.98 21.84
N MET A 413 10.23 -15.01 22.74
CA MET A 413 11.29 -14.11 23.19
C MET A 413 12.18 -14.82 24.19
N ASN A 414 13.12 -15.60 23.71
CA ASN A 414 14.15 -16.23 24.55
C ASN A 414 15.45 -15.41 24.45
N ARG A 415 16.15 -15.28 25.59
CA ARG A 415 17.53 -14.73 25.62
C ARG A 415 18.39 -15.56 24.66
N LYS A 416 19.13 -14.91 23.77
CA LYS A 416 20.12 -15.62 22.96
C LYS A 416 21.16 -16.25 23.88
N PRO A 417 21.61 -17.50 23.61
CA PRO A 417 22.77 -18.05 24.33
C PRO A 417 23.93 -17.08 24.19
N GLU A 418 24.65 -16.85 25.29
CA GLU A 418 25.91 -16.09 25.20
C GLU A 418 26.86 -16.89 24.31
N GLU A 419 27.29 -16.30 23.22
CA GLU A 419 28.35 -16.88 22.39
C GLU A 419 29.64 -16.86 23.24
N SER A 420 30.08 -18.03 23.61
CA SER A 420 31.31 -18.30 24.43
C SER A 420 32.56 -18.11 23.57
#